data_d24f3251f956d27c568880090221c7b9
#
_entry.id   d24f3251f956d27c568880090221c7b9
#
_cell.length_a   1.000
_cell.length_b   1.000
_cell.length_c   1.000
_cell.angle_alpha   90.00
_cell.angle_beta   90.00
_cell.angle_gamma   90.00
#
_symmetry.space_group_name_H-M   'P 1'
#
loop_
_entity.id
_entity.type
_entity.pdbx_description
1 polymer ?
#
loop_
_entity_poly.entity_id
_entity_poly.type
_entity_poly.pdbx_seq_one_letter_code
_entity_poly.pdbx_strand_id
1 'polypeptide(L)'
;MNIEIISVGKLKEKYLKQGIKEYLKRMGPYAKVKLIELADEATGDNMSDREIDLVLSKEADRIMPHLSPDRKVIVLAIEGQLVTSEDLAKQLDDYATYGLSLIHI
;
A
#
# COMPACT_ATOMS: atom_id res chain seq x y z
N MET A 1 16.67 3.84 2.75
CA MET A 1 15.31 3.44 3.13
C MET A 1 14.71 2.57 2.04
N ASN A 2 14.13 1.47 2.41
CA ASN A 2 13.44 0.56 1.50
C ASN A 2 11.93 0.65 1.75
N ILE A 3 11.19 0.95 0.70
CA ILE A 3 9.73 1.10 0.77
C ILE A 3 9.10 0.09 -0.19
N GLU A 4 8.15 -0.69 0.31
CA GLU A 4 7.31 -1.53 -0.54
C GLU A 4 5.88 -0.99 -0.51
N ILE A 5 5.34 -0.76 -1.70
CA ILE A 5 3.95 -0.36 -1.86
C ILE A 5 3.20 -1.60 -2.36
N ILE A 6 2.24 -2.05 -1.57
CA ILE A 6 1.43 -3.23 -1.90
C ILE A 6 0.04 -2.74 -2.27
N SER A 7 -0.41 -3.09 -3.47
CA SER A 7 -1.77 -2.78 -3.92
C SER A 7 -2.48 -4.04 -4.38
N VAL A 8 -3.77 -4.11 -4.13
CA VAL A 8 -4.64 -5.16 -4.65
C VAL A 8 -5.29 -4.62 -5.92
N GLY A 9 -5.05 -5.30 -7.02
CA GLY A 9 -5.45 -4.85 -8.33
C GLY A 9 -4.29 -4.24 -9.12
N LYS A 10 -4.44 -4.23 -10.44
CA LYS A 10 -3.44 -3.69 -11.35
C LYS A 10 -3.95 -2.42 -11.99
N LEU A 11 -3.06 -1.45 -12.18
CA LEU A 11 -3.37 -0.26 -12.94
C LEU A 11 -3.65 -0.64 -14.39
N LYS A 12 -4.79 -0.22 -14.90
CA LYS A 12 -5.19 -0.47 -16.29
C LYS A 12 -4.91 0.74 -17.18
N GLU A 13 -4.93 1.93 -16.61
CA GLU A 13 -4.74 3.17 -17.35
C GLU A 13 -3.26 3.38 -17.67
N LYS A 14 -2.94 3.48 -18.93
CA LYS A 14 -1.57 3.61 -19.42
C LYS A 14 -0.88 4.86 -18.87
N TYR A 15 -1.61 5.99 -18.81
CA TYR A 15 -1.06 7.24 -18.31
C TYR A 15 -0.73 7.18 -16.82
N LEU A 16 -1.51 6.43 -16.02
CA LEU A 16 -1.23 6.22 -14.60
C LEU A 16 0.01 5.35 -14.40
N LYS A 17 0.16 4.30 -15.19
CA LYS A 17 1.36 3.46 -15.16
C LYS A 17 2.61 4.27 -15.47
N GLN A 18 2.55 5.12 -16.49
CA GLN A 18 3.66 5.98 -16.88
C GLN A 18 3.99 7.01 -15.80
N GLY A 19 2.96 7.61 -15.19
CA GLY A 19 3.13 8.57 -14.10
C GLY A 19 3.83 7.94 -12.90
N ILE A 20 3.39 6.78 -12.47
CA ILE A 20 3.99 6.05 -11.35
C ILE A 20 5.43 5.67 -11.67
N LYS A 21 5.69 5.19 -12.86
CA LYS A 21 7.05 4.85 -13.30
C LYS A 21 7.99 6.05 -13.21
N GLU A 22 7.52 7.22 -13.61
CA GLU A 22 8.30 8.46 -13.53
C GLU A 22 8.58 8.85 -12.07
N TYR A 23 7.58 8.76 -11.18
CA TYR A 23 7.78 9.05 -9.76
C TYR A 23 8.75 8.06 -9.11
N LEU A 24 8.64 6.78 -9.41
CA LEU A 24 9.58 5.77 -8.89
C LEU A 24 11.01 6.07 -9.33
N LYS A 25 11.19 6.50 -10.58
CA LYS A 25 12.49 6.89 -11.10
C LYS A 25 13.07 8.10 -10.34
N ARG A 26 12.24 9.11 -10.05
CA ARG A 26 12.66 10.30 -9.31
C ARG A 26 12.98 10.00 -7.85
N MET A 27 12.36 8.97 -7.29
CA MET A 27 12.61 8.57 -5.91
C MET A 27 13.94 7.84 -5.73
N GLY A 28 14.55 7.34 -6.81
CA GLY A 28 15.77 6.54 -6.75
C GLY A 28 16.87 7.10 -5.86
N PRO A 29 17.21 8.41 -5.92
CA PRO A 29 18.24 9.00 -5.06
C PRO A 29 17.87 9.05 -3.57
N TYR A 30 16.60 8.94 -3.23
CA TYR A 30 16.10 9.11 -1.85
C TYR A 30 15.76 7.80 -1.17
N ALA A 31 15.16 6.87 -1.91
CA ALA A 31 14.69 5.62 -1.36
C ALA A 31 14.58 4.55 -2.45
N LYS A 32 14.72 3.30 -2.03
CA LYS A 32 14.47 2.16 -2.90
C LYS A 32 13.00 1.78 -2.76
N VAL A 33 12.20 2.07 -3.77
CA VAL A 33 10.76 1.83 -3.77
C VAL A 33 10.43 0.68 -4.70
N LYS A 34 9.68 -0.29 -4.19
CA LYS A 34 9.20 -1.44 -4.94
C LYS A 34 7.68 -1.45 -4.93
N LEU A 35 7.08 -1.54 -6.10
CA LEU A 35 5.63 -1.67 -6.25
C LEU A 35 5.27 -3.14 -6.44
N ILE A 36 4.40 -3.66 -5.58
CA ILE A 36 3.89 -5.02 -5.64
C ILE A 36 2.41 -4.96 -5.94
N GLU A 37 2.01 -5.40 -7.12
CA GLU A 37 0.61 -5.46 -7.51
C GLU A 37 0.10 -6.89 -7.36
N LEU A 38 -0.90 -7.07 -6.51
CA LEU A 38 -1.51 -8.38 -6.26
C LEU A 38 -2.82 -8.50 -7.03
N ALA A 39 -3.16 -9.71 -7.42
CA ALA A 39 -4.42 -9.96 -8.11
C ALA A 39 -5.60 -9.67 -7.19
N ASP A 40 -6.61 -8.98 -7.73
CA ASP A 40 -7.88 -8.75 -7.04
C ASP A 40 -8.85 -9.92 -7.30
N GLU A 41 -9.84 -10.05 -6.42
CA GLU A 41 -10.93 -11.00 -6.63
C GLU A 41 -12.03 -10.37 -7.48
N ALA A 42 -12.67 -11.17 -8.31
CA ALA A 42 -13.81 -10.73 -9.08
C ALA A 42 -14.97 -10.36 -8.15
N THR A 43 -15.59 -9.21 -8.41
CA THR A 43 -16.75 -8.74 -7.65
C THR A 43 -17.95 -8.56 -8.56
N GLY A 44 -19.13 -8.86 -8.04
CA GLY A 44 -20.40 -8.63 -8.73
C GLY A 44 -21.16 -7.44 -8.13
N ASP A 45 -22.19 -7.00 -8.84
CA ASP A 45 -22.93 -5.79 -8.45
C ASP A 45 -23.84 -6.01 -7.22
N ASN A 46 -24.26 -7.24 -6.93
CA ASN A 46 -25.19 -7.56 -5.88
C ASN A 46 -24.63 -8.65 -4.96
N MET A 47 -23.49 -8.38 -4.36
CA MET A 47 -22.84 -9.33 -3.45
C MET A 47 -23.47 -9.25 -2.06
N SER A 48 -23.72 -10.42 -1.46
CA SER A 48 -24.11 -10.49 -0.05
C SER A 48 -22.92 -10.10 0.85
N ASP A 49 -23.22 -9.76 2.11
CA ASP A 49 -22.17 -9.43 3.08
C ASP A 49 -21.19 -10.59 3.25
N ARG A 50 -21.68 -11.81 3.21
CA ARG A 50 -20.83 -13.00 3.30
C ARG A 50 -19.89 -13.14 2.11
N GLU A 51 -20.38 -12.83 0.90
CA GLU A 51 -19.57 -12.85 -0.31
C GLU A 51 -18.49 -11.77 -0.27
N ILE A 52 -18.83 -10.58 0.21
CA ILE A 52 -17.88 -9.48 0.40
C ILE A 52 -16.80 -9.88 1.39
N ASP A 53 -17.16 -10.45 2.52
CA ASP A 53 -16.21 -10.91 3.53
C ASP A 53 -15.27 -11.97 2.96
N LEU A 54 -15.79 -12.88 2.14
CA LEU A 54 -14.96 -13.89 1.49
C LEU A 54 -13.95 -13.29 0.53
N VAL A 55 -14.38 -12.30 -0.27
CA VAL A 55 -13.48 -11.58 -1.18
C VAL A 55 -12.37 -10.86 -0.39
N LEU A 56 -12.74 -10.13 0.66
CA LEU A 56 -11.79 -9.41 1.49
C LEU A 56 -10.79 -10.36 2.16
N SER A 57 -11.27 -11.51 2.63
CA SER A 57 -10.41 -12.52 3.24
C SER A 57 -9.40 -13.08 2.25
N LYS A 58 -9.82 -13.38 1.02
CA LYS A 58 -8.92 -13.88 -0.02
C LYS A 58 -7.87 -12.84 -0.41
N GLU A 59 -8.27 -11.58 -0.52
CA GLU A 59 -7.34 -10.50 -0.84
C GLU A 59 -6.35 -10.27 0.29
N ALA A 60 -6.82 -10.34 1.54
CA ALA A 60 -5.94 -10.24 2.71
C ALA A 60 -4.92 -11.37 2.74
N ASP A 61 -5.32 -12.59 2.39
CA ASP A 61 -4.42 -13.75 2.33
C ASP A 61 -3.30 -13.56 1.30
N ARG A 62 -3.52 -12.74 0.27
CA ARG A 62 -2.49 -12.40 -0.71
C ARG A 62 -1.53 -11.33 -0.19
N ILE A 63 -2.01 -10.43 0.66
CA ILE A 63 -1.22 -9.35 1.23
C ILE A 63 -0.30 -9.86 2.35
N MET A 64 -0.83 -10.68 3.24
CA MET A 64 -0.14 -11.09 4.47
C MET A 64 1.26 -11.67 4.26
N PRO A 65 1.54 -12.50 3.23
CA PRO A 65 2.89 -13.03 3.02
C PRO A 65 3.94 -11.96 2.71
N HIS A 66 3.51 -10.77 2.27
CA HIS A 66 4.42 -9.65 1.98
C HIS A 66 4.72 -8.78 3.20
N LEU A 67 4.03 -9.01 4.32
CA LEU A 67 4.25 -8.29 5.56
C LEU A 67 5.29 -9.03 6.40
N SER A 68 6.16 -8.27 7.06
CA SER A 68 7.19 -8.83 7.93
C SER A 68 7.11 -8.16 9.31
N PRO A 69 7.33 -8.91 10.42
CA PRO A 69 7.37 -8.32 11.76
C PRO A 69 8.47 -7.25 11.90
N ASP A 70 9.52 -7.34 11.09
CA ASP A 70 10.64 -6.41 11.14
C ASP A 70 10.40 -5.11 10.39
N ARG A 71 9.28 -5.01 9.67
CA ARG A 71 8.94 -3.85 8.84
C ARG A 71 7.83 -3.05 9.46
N LYS A 72 7.88 -1.74 9.21
CA LYS A 72 6.80 -0.83 9.59
C LYS A 72 5.73 -0.89 8.52
N VAL A 73 4.47 -0.98 8.94
CA VAL A 73 3.34 -1.10 8.02
C VAL A 73 2.46 0.13 8.14
N ILE A 74 2.23 0.78 7.00
CA ILE A 74 1.30 1.90 6.89
C ILE A 74 0.13 1.44 6.02
N VAL A 75 -1.07 1.53 6.56
CA VAL A 75 -2.29 1.15 5.82
C VAL A 75 -3.00 2.41 5.36
N LEU A 76 -3.19 2.54 4.04
CA LEU A 76 -3.98 3.63 3.48
C LEU A 76 -5.45 3.20 3.51
N ALA A 77 -6.23 3.83 4.35
CA ALA A 77 -7.62 3.44 4.60
C ALA A 77 -8.51 4.68 4.66
N ILE A 78 -9.75 4.51 4.23
CA ILE A 78 -10.74 5.60 4.23
C ILE A 78 -10.96 6.15 5.65
N GLU A 79 -10.99 5.25 6.64
CA GLU A 79 -11.15 5.59 8.06
C GLU A 79 -9.84 5.96 8.76
N GLY A 80 -8.75 6.06 8.02
CA GLY A 80 -7.46 6.46 8.56
C GLY A 80 -7.38 7.94 8.90
N GLN A 81 -6.27 8.35 9.48
CA GLN A 81 -6.02 9.75 9.81
C GLN A 81 -5.64 10.53 8.56
N LEU A 82 -6.21 11.74 8.42
CA LEU A 82 -5.81 12.64 7.34
C LEU A 82 -4.44 13.22 7.64
N VAL A 83 -3.51 13.06 6.71
CA VAL A 83 -2.15 13.60 6.85
C VAL A 83 -1.75 14.39 5.62
N THR A 84 -0.89 15.38 5.81
CA THR A 84 -0.29 16.13 4.71
C THR A 84 0.94 15.39 4.19
N SER A 85 1.46 15.82 3.03
CA SER A 85 2.72 15.26 2.52
C SER A 85 3.89 15.52 3.47
N GLU A 86 3.91 16.67 4.12
CA GLU A 86 4.92 17.02 5.13
C GLU A 86 4.82 16.12 6.37
N ASP A 87 3.60 15.85 6.82
CA ASP A 87 3.37 14.95 7.96
C ASP A 87 3.84 13.54 7.64
N LEU A 88 3.56 13.05 6.43
CA LEU A 88 4.01 11.72 6.01
C LEU A 88 5.53 11.66 5.93
N ALA A 89 6.17 12.70 5.39
CA ALA A 89 7.62 12.76 5.30
C ALA A 89 8.26 12.71 6.69
N LYS A 90 7.69 13.42 7.65
CA LYS A 90 8.16 13.40 9.04
C LYS A 90 7.99 12.00 9.66
N GLN A 91 6.86 11.36 9.43
CA GLN A 91 6.63 10.00 9.94
C GLN A 91 7.64 9.01 9.36
N LEU A 92 7.94 9.10 8.07
CA LEU A 92 8.93 8.23 7.44
C LEU A 92 10.32 8.45 8.04
N ASP A 93 10.68 9.70 8.31
CA ASP A 93 11.94 10.02 8.98
C ASP A 93 11.99 9.45 10.39
N ASP A 94 10.90 9.57 11.15
CA ASP A 94 10.79 9.00 12.50
C ASP A 94 10.91 7.47 12.47
N TYR A 95 10.33 6.80 11.47
CA TYR A 95 10.46 5.34 11.31
C TYR A 95 11.90 4.92 11.06
N ALA A 96 12.62 5.68 10.27
CA ALA A 96 14.04 5.41 10.01
C ALA A 96 14.89 5.56 11.28
N THR A 97 14.49 6.44 12.19
CA THR A 97 15.23 6.76 13.41
C THR A 97 14.83 5.89 14.59
N TYR A 98 13.53 5.77 14.89
CA TYR A 98 13.03 5.16 16.11
C TYR A 98 12.35 3.81 15.92
N GLY A 99 11.79 3.57 14.74
CA GLY A 99 10.95 2.40 14.48
C GLY A 99 9.56 2.55 15.09
N LEU A 100 8.55 2.17 14.32
CA LEU A 100 7.16 2.19 14.77
C LEU A 100 6.43 0.94 14.32
N SER A 101 5.28 0.67 14.95
CA SER A 101 4.40 -0.43 14.58
C SER A 101 3.42 0.02 13.47
N LEU A 102 2.34 -0.73 13.29
CA LEU A 102 1.30 -0.43 12.33
C LEU A 102 0.61 0.90 12.60
N ILE A 103 0.40 1.71 11.58
CA ILE A 103 -0.45 2.91 11.64
C ILE A 103 -1.41 2.95 10.45
N HIS A 104 -2.55 3.62 10.64
CA HIS A 104 -3.54 3.87 9.59
C HIS A 104 -3.47 5.34 9.14
N ILE A 105 -3.43 5.53 7.85
CA ILE A 105 -3.45 6.86 7.23
C ILE A 105 -4.66 7.00 6.31
#